data_dd9edbabc812099f17a8421e02a0fd53
#
_entry.id   dd9edbabc812099f17a8421e02a0fd53
#
_cell.length_a   1.000
_cell.length_b   1.000
_cell.length_c   1.000
_cell.angle_alpha   90.00
_cell.angle_beta   90.00
_cell.angle_gamma   90.00
#
_symmetry.space_group_name_H-M   'P 1'
#
loop_
_entity.id
_entity.type
_entity.pdbx_description
1 polymer ?
#
loop_
_entity_poly.entity_id
_entity_poly.type
_entity_poly.pdbx_seq_one_letter_code
_entity_poly.pdbx_strand_id
1 'polypeptide(L)' 'MKINKMIYIDYECIRQMEKLSKLHADNGEKIGISKIIEEAWYEMVEKLKEEGIDLTKD' A
#
# COMPACT_ATOMS: atom_id res chain seq x y z
N MET A 1 7.28 10.89 8.86
CA MET A 1 6.16 11.29 9.74
C MET A 1 4.84 10.81 9.12
N LYS A 2 3.99 10.22 9.94
CA LYS A 2 2.67 9.77 9.49
C LYS A 2 1.61 10.78 9.88
N ILE A 3 0.71 11.05 8.95
CA ILE A 3 -0.41 11.96 9.19
C ILE A 3 -1.70 11.25 8.84
N ASN A 4 -2.76 11.62 9.53
CA ASN A 4 -4.08 11.08 9.24
C ASN A 4 -4.66 11.79 8.01
N LYS A 5 -5.13 10.99 7.07
CA LYS A 5 -5.80 11.53 5.89
C LYS A 5 -6.92 10.59 5.49
N MET A 6 -8.08 11.16 5.29
CA MET A 6 -9.22 10.39 4.80
C MET A 6 -9.13 10.25 3.28
N ILE A 7 -9.22 9.02 2.80
CA ILE A 7 -9.24 8.74 1.38
C ILE A 7 -10.42 7.83 1.06
N TYR A 8 -10.90 7.93 -0.17
CA TYR A 8 -11.98 7.07 -0.65
C TYR A 8 -11.38 5.98 -1.53
N ILE A 9 -11.64 4.73 -1.19
CA ILE A 9 -11.11 3.57 -1.90
C ILE A 9 -12.29 2.68 -2.29
N ASP A 10 -12.22 2.09 -3.48
CA ASP A 10 -13.22 1.16 -3.96
C ASP A 10 -13.40 0.01 -2.96
N TYR A 11 -14.65 -0.35 -2.71
CA TYR A 11 -14.99 -1.41 -1.77
C TYR A 11 -14.30 -2.75 -2.13
N GLU A 12 -14.24 -3.09 -3.41
CA GLU A 12 -13.55 -4.32 -3.85
C GLU A 12 -12.07 -4.31 -3.48
N CYS A 13 -11.43 -3.15 -3.59
CA CYS A 13 -10.02 -3.03 -3.19
C CYS A 13 -9.86 -3.30 -1.70
N ILE A 14 -10.75 -2.76 -0.88
CA ILE A 14 -10.72 -2.97 0.57
C ILE A 14 -10.90 -4.45 0.89
N ARG A 15 -11.86 -5.11 0.25
CA ARG A 15 -12.08 -6.54 0.46
C ARG A 15 -10.86 -7.37 0.14
N GLN A 16 -10.21 -7.05 -0.99
CA GLN A 16 -9.01 -7.77 -1.41
C GLN A 16 -7.85 -7.56 -0.43
N MET A 17 -7.70 -6.33 0.06
CA MET A 17 -6.68 -6.02 1.05
C MET A 17 -6.93 -6.75 2.37
N GLU A 18 -8.19 -6.85 2.79
CA GLU A 18 -8.53 -7.59 3.99
C GLU A 18 -8.21 -9.08 3.85
N LYS A 19 -8.46 -9.65 2.69
CA LYS A 19 -8.10 -11.04 2.41
C LYS A 19 -6.59 -11.26 2.49
N LEU A 20 -5.83 -10.33 1.91
CA LEU A 20 -4.37 -10.40 1.96
C LEU A 20 -3.86 -10.28 3.39
N SER A 21 -4.43 -9.34 4.15
CA SER A 21 -4.08 -9.16 5.56
C SER A 21 -4.31 -10.45 6.36
N LYS A 22 -5.43 -11.12 6.09
CA LYS A 22 -5.75 -12.38 6.76
C LYS A 22 -4.76 -13.48 6.39
N LEU A 23 -4.38 -13.57 5.13
CA LEU A 23 -3.39 -14.55 4.69
C LEU A 23 -2.05 -14.35 5.40
N HIS A 24 -1.62 -13.11 5.55
CA HIS A 24 -0.39 -12.80 6.29
C HIS A 24 -0.54 -13.16 7.76
N ALA A 25 -1.68 -12.89 8.37
CA ALA A 25 -1.94 -13.22 9.75
C ALA A 25 -1.88 -14.75 9.97
N ASP A 26 -2.39 -15.52 9.02
CA ASP A 26 -2.34 -16.99 9.09
C ASP A 26 -0.91 -17.50 9.02
N ASN A 27 0.01 -16.75 8.45
CA ASN A 27 1.44 -17.07 8.39
C ASN A 27 2.24 -16.43 9.53
N GLY A 28 1.56 -15.87 10.52
CA GLY A 28 2.22 -15.28 11.68
C GLY A 28 2.66 -13.83 11.50
N GLU A 29 2.28 -13.20 10.40
CA GLU A 29 2.62 -11.81 10.14
C GLU A 29 1.38 -10.94 10.29
N LYS A 30 1.53 -9.80 10.98
CA LYS A 30 0.45 -8.83 11.10
C LYS A 30 0.72 -7.68 10.15
N ILE A 31 -0.07 -7.59 9.09
CA ILE A 31 0.02 -6.51 8.13
C ILE A 31 -1.36 -5.86 8.03
N GLY A 32 -1.45 -4.60 8.41
CA GLY A 32 -2.69 -3.84 8.29
C GLY A 32 -2.88 -3.27 6.90
N ILE A 33 -4.08 -2.75 6.64
CA ILE A 33 -4.42 -2.16 5.35
C ILE A 33 -3.52 -0.97 5.03
N SER A 34 -3.20 -0.13 6.03
CA SER A 34 -2.30 1.00 5.82
C SER A 34 -0.93 0.55 5.31
N LYS A 35 -0.42 -0.55 5.85
CA LYS A 35 0.87 -1.09 5.43
C LYS A 35 0.81 -1.59 3.99
N ILE A 36 -0.28 -2.25 3.62
CA ILE A 36 -0.47 -2.74 2.26
C ILE A 36 -0.50 -1.58 1.28
N ILE A 37 -1.21 -0.51 1.60
CA ILE A 37 -1.29 0.67 0.76
C ILE A 37 0.08 1.32 0.59
N GLU A 38 0.83 1.47 1.69
CA GLU A 38 2.17 2.06 1.64
C GLU A 38 3.12 1.24 0.76
N GLU A 39 3.11 -0.07 0.91
CA GLU A 39 3.99 -0.93 0.12
C GLU A 39 3.63 -0.90 -1.36
N ALA A 40 2.35 -0.90 -1.69
CA ALA A 40 1.91 -0.78 -3.07
C ALA A 40 2.35 0.54 -3.67
N TRP A 41 2.30 1.62 -2.90
CA TRP A 41 2.75 2.92 -3.34
C TRP A 41 4.26 2.94 -3.58
N TYR A 42 5.05 2.35 -2.67
CA TYR A 42 6.50 2.30 -2.86
C TYR A 42 6.88 1.52 -4.12
N GLU A 43 6.18 0.43 -4.40
CA GLU A 43 6.39 -0.31 -5.64
C GLU A 43 6.09 0.55 -6.87
N MET A 44 5.02 1.33 -6.81
CA MET A 44 4.68 2.23 -7.90
C MET A 44 5.75 3.30 -8.10
N VAL A 45 6.27 3.86 -7.01
CA VAL A 45 7.34 4.86 -7.06
C VAL A 45 8.58 4.28 -7.73
N GLU A 46 8.95 3.05 -7.40
CA GLU A 46 10.09 2.39 -8.02
C GLU A 46 9.87 2.16 -9.51
N LYS A 47 8.66 1.75 -9.88
CA LYS A 47 8.31 1.56 -11.28
C LYS A 47 8.39 2.87 -12.06
N LEU A 48 7.93 3.97 -11.47
CA LEU A 48 8.00 5.28 -12.10
C LEU A 48 9.44 5.73 -12.29
N LYS A 49 10.33 5.43 -11.35
CA LYS A 49 11.75 5.74 -11.50
C LYS A 49 12.34 5.05 -12.73
N GLU A 50 11.96 3.82 -12.98
CA GLU A 50 12.40 3.11 -14.18
C GLU A 50 11.92 3.79 -15.44
N GLU A 51 10.82 4.50 -15.38
CA GLU A 51 10.27 5.27 -16.51
C GLU A 51 10.80 6.70 -16.57
N GLY A 52 11.73 7.05 -15.68
CA GLY A 52 12.36 8.37 -15.67
C GLY A 52 11.66 9.41 -14.81
N ILE A 53 10.67 9.00 -14.02
CA ILE A 53 9.93 9.91 -13.14
C ILE A 53 10.39 9.67 -11.70
N ASP A 54 11.05 10.64 -11.09
CA ASP A 54 11.52 10.54 -9.71
C ASP A 54 10.71 11.47 -8.81
N LEU A 55 9.80 10.92 -8.04
CA LEU A 55 8.93 11.66 -7.13
C LEU A 55 9.60 11.99 -5.79
N THR A 56 10.82 11.49 -5.55
CA THR A 56 11.56 11.78 -4.33
C THR A 56 12.38 13.07 -4.45
N LYS A 57 12.46 13.65 -5.63
CA LYS A 57 13.14 14.92 -5.87
C LYS A 57 12.14 16.06 -5.90
N ASP A 58 12.54 17.17 -5.35
CA ASP A 58 11.74 18.42 -5.39
C ASP A 58 11.81 19.12 -6.72
#